data_7466e717c37665fa2492177c8ea38feb
#
_entry.id   7466e717c37665fa2492177c8ea38feb
#
_cell.length_a   1.000
_cell.length_b   1.000
_cell.length_c   1.000
_cell.angle_alpha   90.00
_cell.angle_beta   90.00
_cell.angle_gamma   90.00
#
_symmetry.space_group_name_H-M   'P 1'
#
loop_
_entity.id
_entity.type
_entity.pdbx_description
1 polymer ?
#
loop_
_entity_poly.entity_id
_entity_poly.type
_entity_poly.pdbx_seq_one_letter_code
_entity_poly.pdbx_strand_id
1 'polypeptide(L)'
;PKSALVVGYGTGITAGALSQYRGLEKRAVAELLPAVLRAAPHFQGTFQAATDPGLDKRLRDGRRELQASTERWDLITLEPPPPSAAGVVNLYSRDFYQLAASRLASQGIVAQWLPLPTQNAEDTRALVASFIEVFPHAQLWTSELHEMLLLGSMQPLQLDAARIQARYGQPDIAAALKAVGV
;
A
#
# COMPACT_ATOMS: atom_id res chain seq x y z
N PRO A 1 -10.71 -2.63 -8.20
CA PRO A 1 -10.43 -1.26 -7.77
C PRO A 1 -10.32 -0.31 -8.95
N LYS A 2 -10.75 0.95 -8.75
CA LYS A 2 -10.65 2.05 -9.70
C LYS A 2 -9.65 3.11 -9.25
N SER A 3 -9.37 3.15 -7.96
CA SER A 3 -8.50 4.15 -7.35
C SER A 3 -7.55 3.55 -6.34
N ALA A 4 -6.31 4.05 -6.30
CA ALA A 4 -5.30 3.63 -5.34
C ALA A 4 -4.47 4.82 -4.84
N LEU A 5 -4.22 4.84 -3.54
CA LEU A 5 -3.29 5.73 -2.87
C LEU A 5 -2.14 4.93 -2.27
N VAL A 6 -0.91 5.27 -2.61
CA VAL A 6 0.30 4.78 -1.96
C VAL A 6 0.77 5.80 -0.95
N VAL A 7 0.97 5.40 0.29
CA VAL A 7 1.57 6.24 1.34
C VAL A 7 3.04 5.91 1.44
N GLY A 8 3.87 6.84 0.98
CA GLY A 8 5.31 6.68 0.79
C GLY A 8 5.66 6.23 -0.64
N TYR A 9 6.54 6.98 -1.30
CA TYR A 9 7.02 6.62 -2.64
C TYR A 9 8.13 5.57 -2.58
N GLY A 10 9.05 5.72 -1.63
CA GLY A 10 10.23 4.86 -1.51
C GLY A 10 11.05 4.82 -2.80
N THR A 11 11.29 3.64 -3.35
CA THR A 11 11.91 3.48 -4.68
C THR A 11 10.92 3.65 -5.84
N GLY A 12 9.62 3.60 -5.56
CA GLY A 12 8.56 3.70 -6.56
C GLY A 12 8.05 2.34 -7.08
N ILE A 13 8.55 1.22 -6.56
CA ILE A 13 8.13 -0.13 -7.00
C ILE A 13 6.63 -0.33 -6.83
N THR A 14 6.07 -0.08 -5.65
CA THR A 14 4.65 -0.28 -5.37
C THR A 14 3.77 0.62 -6.23
N ALA A 15 4.15 1.91 -6.37
CA ALA A 15 3.43 2.84 -7.23
C ALA A 15 3.49 2.43 -8.71
N GLY A 16 4.65 1.97 -9.17
CA GLY A 16 4.84 1.48 -10.53
C GLY A 16 4.12 0.16 -10.80
N ALA A 17 4.10 -0.77 -9.84
CA ALA A 17 3.32 -2.01 -9.95
C ALA A 17 1.82 -1.72 -10.12
N LEU A 18 1.28 -0.75 -9.39
CA LEU A 18 -0.11 -0.29 -9.56
C LEU A 18 -0.37 0.30 -10.95
N SER A 19 0.64 0.90 -11.58
CA SER A 19 0.53 1.42 -12.95
C SER A 19 0.35 0.32 -14.01
N GLN A 20 0.75 -0.92 -13.71
CA GLN A 20 0.53 -2.07 -14.59
C GLN A 20 -0.94 -2.53 -14.58
N TYR A 21 -1.73 -2.10 -13.59
CA TYR A 21 -3.14 -2.47 -13.50
C TYR A 21 -4.03 -1.51 -14.29
N ARG A 22 -4.38 -1.89 -15.51
CA ARG A 22 -5.18 -1.06 -16.44
C ARG A 22 -6.58 -0.68 -15.93
N GLY A 23 -7.08 -1.36 -14.91
CA GLY A 23 -8.38 -1.05 -14.28
C GLY A 23 -8.35 0.15 -13.34
N LEU A 24 -7.16 0.64 -12.94
CA LEU A 24 -7.03 1.82 -12.09
C LEU A 24 -7.15 3.10 -12.94
N GLU A 25 -8.18 3.87 -12.64
CA GLU A 25 -8.44 5.16 -13.28
C GLU A 25 -7.73 6.30 -12.56
N LYS A 26 -7.50 6.12 -11.25
CA LYS A 26 -6.85 7.10 -10.39
C LYS A 26 -5.75 6.46 -9.56
N ARG A 27 -4.55 7.00 -9.66
CA ARG A 27 -3.37 6.57 -8.92
C ARG A 27 -2.69 7.77 -8.31
N ALA A 28 -2.51 7.75 -7.01
CA ALA A 28 -1.78 8.80 -6.30
C ALA A 28 -0.74 8.20 -5.35
N VAL A 29 0.30 8.96 -5.09
CA VAL A 29 1.28 8.66 -4.06
C VAL A 29 1.54 9.91 -3.24
N ALA A 30 1.48 9.77 -1.90
CA ALA A 30 1.86 10.81 -0.98
C ALA A 30 3.27 10.53 -0.45
N GLU A 31 4.22 11.42 -0.73
CA GLU A 31 5.62 11.31 -0.30
C GLU A 31 6.01 12.51 0.54
N LEU A 32 6.58 12.24 1.72
CA LEU A 32 6.98 13.28 2.68
C LEU A 32 8.24 14.02 2.23
N LEU A 33 9.21 13.30 1.68
CA LEU A 33 10.56 13.81 1.44
C LEU A 33 10.75 14.23 -0.04
N PRO A 34 11.00 15.52 -0.31
CA PRO A 34 11.27 15.96 -1.68
C PRO A 34 12.48 15.26 -2.31
N ALA A 35 13.44 14.85 -1.47
CA ALA A 35 14.64 14.17 -1.93
C ALA A 35 14.32 12.80 -2.55
N VAL A 36 13.33 12.08 -2.02
CA VAL A 36 12.88 10.79 -2.56
C VAL A 36 12.33 10.96 -3.97
N LEU A 37 11.45 11.93 -4.19
CA LEU A 37 10.91 12.20 -5.53
C LEU A 37 11.98 12.68 -6.52
N ARG A 38 12.98 13.44 -6.05
CA ARG A 38 14.14 13.83 -6.92
C ARG A 38 15.02 12.64 -7.27
N ALA A 39 15.16 11.67 -6.37
CA ALA A 39 15.95 10.47 -6.60
C ALA A 39 15.22 9.42 -7.46
N ALA A 40 13.90 9.53 -7.61
CA ALA A 40 13.06 8.57 -8.32
C ALA A 40 13.59 8.16 -9.72
N PRO A 41 14.11 9.06 -10.57
CA PRO A 41 14.64 8.68 -11.88
C PRO A 41 15.88 7.77 -11.84
N HIS A 42 16.55 7.66 -10.69
CA HIS A 42 17.75 6.83 -10.55
C HIS A 42 17.42 5.38 -10.18
N PHE A 43 16.18 5.08 -9.78
CA PHE A 43 15.77 3.72 -9.45
C PHE A 43 15.34 2.96 -10.69
N GLN A 44 15.88 1.75 -10.86
CA GLN A 44 15.54 0.83 -11.95
C GLN A 44 14.53 -0.22 -11.45
N GLY A 45 13.87 -0.92 -12.38
CA GLY A 45 12.92 -1.97 -12.03
C GLY A 45 11.61 -1.47 -11.39
N THR A 46 11.30 -0.17 -11.52
CA THR A 46 10.14 0.49 -10.89
C THR A 46 8.96 0.69 -11.83
N PHE A 47 8.88 -0.09 -12.92
CA PHE A 47 7.82 0.04 -13.93
C PHE A 47 7.62 1.48 -14.43
N GLN A 48 8.70 2.24 -14.50
CA GLN A 48 8.71 3.65 -14.94
C GLN A 48 7.89 4.61 -14.05
N ALA A 49 7.70 4.29 -12.77
CA ALA A 49 6.92 5.12 -11.84
C ALA A 49 7.38 6.58 -11.78
N ALA A 50 8.69 6.82 -11.96
CA ALA A 50 9.24 8.19 -11.95
C ALA A 50 8.69 9.07 -13.09
N THR A 51 8.43 8.48 -14.26
CA THR A 51 8.02 9.18 -15.48
C THR A 51 6.56 8.93 -15.86
N ASP A 52 5.83 8.11 -15.09
CA ASP A 52 4.41 7.83 -15.37
C ASP A 52 3.57 9.11 -15.22
N PRO A 53 2.97 9.64 -16.30
CA PRO A 53 2.14 10.83 -16.26
C PRO A 53 0.78 10.58 -15.57
N GLY A 54 0.36 9.32 -15.47
CA GLY A 54 -0.89 8.93 -14.81
C GLY A 54 -0.76 8.74 -13.30
N LEU A 55 0.45 8.89 -12.74
CA LEU A 55 0.71 8.80 -11.31
C LEU A 55 0.78 10.21 -10.70
N ASP A 56 -0.24 10.57 -9.92
CA ASP A 56 -0.28 11.84 -9.17
C ASP A 56 0.68 11.78 -7.98
N LYS A 57 1.81 12.48 -8.08
CA LYS A 57 2.86 12.54 -7.04
C LYS A 57 2.63 13.75 -6.16
N ARG A 58 2.18 13.52 -4.93
CA ARG A 58 1.85 14.54 -3.94
C ARG A 58 2.97 14.67 -2.93
N LEU A 59 3.65 15.80 -2.89
CA LEU A 59 4.67 16.10 -1.88
C LEU A 59 3.96 16.49 -0.57
N ARG A 60 3.62 15.47 0.22
CA ARG A 60 2.86 15.61 1.46
C ARG A 60 3.04 14.38 2.35
N ASP A 61 3.02 14.60 3.66
CA ASP A 61 2.89 13.51 4.63
C ASP A 61 1.61 12.72 4.40
N GLY A 62 1.68 11.37 4.40
CA GLY A 62 0.56 10.52 4.05
C GLY A 62 -0.63 10.63 5.00
N ARG A 63 -0.39 10.81 6.31
CA ARG A 63 -1.45 11.06 7.29
C ARG A 63 -2.14 12.39 7.01
N ARG A 64 -1.36 13.45 6.73
CA ARG A 64 -1.90 14.76 6.37
C ARG A 64 -2.65 14.73 5.04
N GLU A 65 -2.21 13.92 4.09
CA GLU A 65 -2.93 13.69 2.84
C GLU A 65 -4.32 13.16 3.11
N LEU A 66 -4.43 12.09 3.91
CA LEU A 66 -5.71 11.51 4.29
C LEU A 66 -6.58 12.46 5.11
N GLN A 67 -6.00 13.31 5.96
CA GLN A 67 -6.73 14.31 6.75
C GLN A 67 -7.32 15.43 5.90
N ALA A 68 -6.50 15.97 4.98
CA ALA A 68 -6.87 17.14 4.19
C ALA A 68 -7.79 16.80 3.00
N SER A 69 -7.72 15.56 2.50
CA SER A 69 -8.49 15.11 1.35
C SER A 69 -9.86 14.59 1.75
N THR A 70 -10.86 14.83 0.91
CA THR A 70 -12.18 14.18 0.97
C THR A 70 -12.29 12.98 0.03
N GLU A 71 -11.23 12.69 -0.69
CA GLU A 71 -11.16 11.58 -1.64
C GLU A 71 -11.35 10.23 -0.94
N ARG A 72 -11.96 9.30 -1.66
CA ARG A 72 -12.10 7.92 -1.23
C ARG A 72 -11.38 6.99 -2.20
N TRP A 73 -10.79 5.94 -1.63
CA TRP A 73 -9.90 5.05 -2.34
C TRP A 73 -10.38 3.60 -2.25
N ASP A 74 -10.29 2.87 -3.35
CA ASP A 74 -10.51 1.42 -3.35
C ASP A 74 -9.32 0.67 -2.75
N LEU A 75 -8.13 1.27 -2.81
CA LEU A 75 -6.93 0.75 -2.18
C LEU A 75 -6.14 1.89 -1.54
N ILE A 76 -5.81 1.74 -0.27
CA ILE A 76 -4.76 2.52 0.39
C ILE A 76 -3.67 1.53 0.78
N THR A 77 -2.47 1.68 0.25
CA THR A 77 -1.35 0.79 0.55
C THR A 77 -0.16 1.56 1.10
N LEU A 78 0.56 0.94 2.05
CA LEU A 78 1.73 1.54 2.65
C LEU A 78 2.75 0.50 3.11
N GLU A 79 4.02 0.85 2.91
CA GLU A 79 5.19 0.11 3.35
C GLU A 79 6.10 1.07 4.13
N PRO A 80 5.68 1.52 5.33
CA PRO A 80 6.47 2.46 6.10
C PRO A 80 7.74 1.77 6.60
N PRO A 81 8.80 2.53 6.94
CA PRO A 81 9.94 1.98 7.65
C PRO A 81 9.50 1.23 8.91
N PRO A 82 10.40 0.44 9.53
CA PRO A 82 10.08 -0.25 10.78
C PRO A 82 9.52 0.70 11.85
N PRO A 83 8.59 0.24 12.70
CA PRO A 83 7.96 1.08 13.72
C PRO A 83 8.93 1.77 14.69
N SER A 84 10.13 1.20 14.87
CA SER A 84 11.20 1.77 15.68
C SER A 84 11.83 3.05 15.10
N ALA A 85 11.63 3.32 13.81
CA ALA A 85 12.11 4.56 13.20
C ALA A 85 11.30 5.77 13.72
N ALA A 86 11.99 6.89 13.92
CA ALA A 86 11.41 8.08 14.54
C ALA A 86 10.15 8.57 13.78
N GLY A 87 9.04 8.68 14.49
CA GLY A 87 7.75 9.17 13.96
C GLY A 87 6.96 8.14 13.15
N VAL A 88 7.55 7.03 12.77
CA VAL A 88 6.91 6.02 11.90
C VAL A 88 5.80 5.26 12.62
N VAL A 89 5.92 5.02 13.92
CA VAL A 89 4.91 4.33 14.73
C VAL A 89 3.50 4.93 14.58
N ASN A 90 3.42 6.22 14.25
CA ASN A 90 2.15 6.90 14.01
C ASN A 90 1.38 6.32 12.80
N LEU A 91 2.06 5.67 11.84
CA LEU A 91 1.44 5.00 10.71
C LEU A 91 0.97 3.57 11.03
N TYR A 92 1.27 3.08 12.23
CA TYR A 92 0.81 1.81 12.77
C TYR A 92 -0.21 1.98 13.92
N SER A 93 -0.65 3.21 14.15
CA SER A 93 -1.57 3.53 15.24
C SER A 93 -3.04 3.31 14.84
N ARG A 94 -3.86 2.98 15.84
CA ARG A 94 -5.31 2.91 15.70
C ARG A 94 -5.90 4.17 15.06
N ASP A 95 -5.46 5.35 15.49
CA ASP A 95 -5.95 6.64 14.96
C ASP A 95 -5.64 6.80 13.47
N PHE A 96 -4.47 6.32 13.03
CA PHE A 96 -4.15 6.33 11.60
C PHE A 96 -5.05 5.37 10.83
N TYR A 97 -5.28 4.18 11.36
CA TYR A 97 -6.17 3.20 10.70
C TYR A 97 -7.63 3.67 10.65
N GLN A 98 -8.13 4.35 11.69
CA GLN A 98 -9.45 4.98 11.67
C GLN A 98 -9.54 6.05 10.59
N LEU A 99 -8.49 6.87 10.46
CA LEU A 99 -8.41 7.87 9.40
C LEU A 99 -8.39 7.20 8.02
N ALA A 100 -7.56 6.18 7.81
CA ALA A 100 -7.50 5.43 6.55
C ALA A 100 -8.85 4.77 6.23
N ALA A 101 -9.50 4.13 7.20
CA ALA A 101 -10.82 3.54 7.05
C ALA A 101 -11.87 4.58 6.61
N SER A 102 -11.82 5.80 7.17
CA SER A 102 -12.72 6.91 6.78
C SER A 102 -12.55 7.37 5.33
N ARG A 103 -11.43 7.03 4.71
CA ARG A 103 -11.08 7.37 3.31
C ARG A 103 -11.18 6.19 2.35
N LEU A 104 -11.67 5.05 2.81
CA LEU A 104 -11.98 3.94 1.92
C LEU A 104 -13.30 4.19 1.17
N ALA A 105 -13.34 3.74 -0.09
CA ALA A 105 -14.57 3.49 -0.81
C ALA A 105 -15.36 2.33 -0.14
N SER A 106 -16.59 2.10 -0.53
CA SER A 106 -17.47 1.13 0.14
C SER A 106 -16.90 -0.29 0.27
N GLN A 107 -16.11 -0.74 -0.69
CA GLN A 107 -15.41 -2.04 -0.69
C GLN A 107 -13.89 -1.86 -0.70
N GLY A 108 -13.42 -0.73 -0.19
CA GLY A 108 -12.00 -0.39 -0.18
C GLY A 108 -11.21 -1.24 0.82
N ILE A 109 -9.92 -1.35 0.54
CA ILE A 109 -8.96 -2.15 1.31
C ILE A 109 -7.80 -1.26 1.73
N VAL A 110 -7.37 -1.39 2.99
CA VAL A 110 -6.06 -0.95 3.44
C VAL A 110 -5.11 -2.14 3.38
N ALA A 111 -3.96 -1.97 2.74
CA ALA A 111 -2.89 -2.95 2.68
C ALA A 111 -1.65 -2.38 3.38
N GLN A 112 -1.25 -2.98 4.50
CA GLN A 112 -0.12 -2.54 5.31
C GLN A 112 0.93 -3.63 5.39
N TRP A 113 2.15 -3.29 4.97
CA TRP A 113 3.31 -4.13 5.24
C TRP A 113 3.63 -4.20 6.74
N LEU A 114 3.91 -5.40 7.23
CA LEU A 114 4.27 -5.69 8.61
C LEU A 114 5.60 -6.44 8.64
N PRO A 115 6.72 -5.75 8.98
CA PRO A 115 8.04 -6.39 9.07
C PRO A 115 8.17 -7.18 10.37
N LEU A 116 8.24 -8.51 10.31
CA LEU A 116 8.39 -9.35 11.50
C LEU A 116 9.79 -9.29 12.13
N PRO A 117 10.90 -9.24 11.35
CA PRO A 117 12.25 -9.34 11.91
C PRO A 117 12.69 -8.12 12.72
N THR A 118 11.99 -7.00 12.61
CA THR A 118 12.42 -5.71 13.18
C THR A 118 11.84 -5.40 14.55
N GLN A 119 11.02 -6.31 15.11
CA GLN A 119 10.33 -6.12 16.38
C GLN A 119 10.15 -7.44 17.13
N ASN A 120 9.94 -7.35 18.44
CA ASN A 120 9.64 -8.51 19.28
C ASN A 120 8.16 -8.95 19.12
N ALA A 121 7.82 -10.09 19.74
CA ALA A 121 6.48 -10.66 19.64
C ALA A 121 5.40 -9.79 20.34
N GLU A 122 5.74 -9.02 21.36
CA GLU A 122 4.81 -8.14 22.07
C GLU A 122 4.46 -6.93 21.19
N ASP A 123 5.48 -6.27 20.64
CA ASP A 123 5.29 -5.16 19.72
C ASP A 123 4.50 -5.60 18.47
N THR A 124 4.82 -6.76 17.90
CA THR A 124 4.08 -7.32 16.77
C THR A 124 2.60 -7.50 17.10
N ARG A 125 2.27 -8.05 18.28
CA ARG A 125 0.87 -8.20 18.73
C ARG A 125 0.19 -6.84 18.89
N ALA A 126 0.87 -5.84 19.43
CA ALA A 126 0.32 -4.50 19.61
C ALA A 126 0.01 -3.83 18.27
N LEU A 127 0.90 -3.97 17.28
CA LEU A 127 0.68 -3.46 15.91
C LEU A 127 -0.53 -4.13 15.26
N VAL A 128 -0.60 -5.46 15.32
CA VAL A 128 -1.73 -6.22 14.77
C VAL A 128 -3.03 -5.87 15.49
N ALA A 129 -3.02 -5.76 16.83
CA ALA A 129 -4.19 -5.36 17.62
C ALA A 129 -4.72 -3.99 17.18
N SER A 130 -3.83 -2.99 17.01
CA SER A 130 -4.21 -1.66 16.53
C SER A 130 -4.93 -1.69 15.17
N PHE A 131 -4.56 -2.63 14.30
CA PHE A 131 -5.17 -2.81 12.98
C PHE A 131 -6.53 -3.49 13.06
N ILE A 132 -6.63 -4.63 13.77
CA ILE A 132 -7.86 -5.41 13.86
C ILE A 132 -8.95 -4.74 14.72
N GLU A 133 -8.58 -3.83 15.62
CA GLU A 133 -9.55 -3.00 16.34
C GLU A 133 -10.34 -2.06 15.41
N VAL A 134 -9.78 -1.72 14.25
CA VAL A 134 -10.39 -0.79 13.29
C VAL A 134 -11.05 -1.55 12.14
N PHE A 135 -10.42 -2.58 11.63
CA PHE A 135 -10.92 -3.32 10.47
C PHE A 135 -11.60 -4.62 10.91
N PRO A 136 -12.95 -4.69 10.87
CA PRO A 136 -13.70 -5.90 11.27
C PRO A 136 -13.43 -7.09 10.35
N HIS A 137 -12.96 -6.84 9.13
CA HIS A 137 -12.57 -7.85 8.16
C HIS A 137 -11.09 -7.70 7.84
N ALA A 138 -10.25 -8.39 8.60
CA ALA A 138 -8.81 -8.38 8.44
C ALA A 138 -8.29 -9.75 8.01
N GLN A 139 -7.24 -9.75 7.18
CA GLN A 139 -6.49 -10.93 6.76
C GLN A 139 -5.01 -10.65 6.88
N LEU A 140 -4.23 -11.69 7.19
CA LEU A 140 -2.77 -11.65 7.19
C LEU A 140 -2.27 -12.55 6.07
N TRP A 141 -1.45 -11.98 5.20
CA TRP A 141 -0.87 -12.68 4.07
C TRP A 141 0.65 -12.71 4.22
N THR A 142 1.24 -13.84 3.86
CA THR A 142 2.70 -13.95 3.72
C THR A 142 3.06 -13.53 2.30
N SER A 143 3.94 -12.55 2.17
CA SER A 143 4.49 -12.14 0.87
C SER A 143 5.81 -12.88 0.58
N GLU A 144 6.72 -12.87 1.55
CA GLU A 144 7.98 -13.62 1.54
C GLU A 144 8.29 -14.12 2.96
N LEU A 145 9.40 -14.87 3.11
CA LEU A 145 9.88 -15.29 4.42
C LEU A 145 10.08 -14.05 5.31
N HIS A 146 9.39 -14.03 6.46
CA HIS A 146 9.45 -12.96 7.46
C HIS A 146 8.78 -11.62 7.09
N GLU A 147 8.13 -11.55 5.93
CA GLU A 147 7.36 -10.36 5.54
C GLU A 147 5.88 -10.69 5.44
N MET A 148 5.08 -9.84 6.03
CA MET A 148 3.64 -10.03 6.09
C MET A 148 2.92 -8.80 5.53
N LEU A 149 1.74 -9.04 4.98
CA LEU A 149 0.84 -7.99 4.53
C LEU A 149 -0.49 -8.11 5.29
N LEU A 150 -0.81 -7.07 6.05
CA LEU A 150 -2.12 -6.91 6.68
C LEU A 150 -3.08 -6.30 5.67
N LEU A 151 -4.19 -6.99 5.40
CA LEU A 151 -5.30 -6.48 4.60
C LEU A 151 -6.48 -6.21 5.52
N GLY A 152 -7.04 -5.00 5.46
CA GLY A 152 -8.18 -4.60 6.27
C GLY A 152 -9.27 -3.94 5.44
N SER A 153 -10.52 -4.25 5.74
CA SER A 153 -11.70 -3.66 5.10
C SER A 153 -12.85 -3.49 6.08
N MET A 154 -13.73 -2.56 5.78
CA MET A 154 -15.00 -2.38 6.49
C MET A 154 -16.09 -3.36 6.01
N GLN A 155 -15.83 -4.11 4.95
CA GLN A 155 -16.72 -5.11 4.35
C GLN A 155 -16.00 -6.46 4.23
N PRO A 156 -16.72 -7.59 4.17
CA PRO A 156 -16.11 -8.90 4.01
C PRO A 156 -15.15 -8.98 2.81
N LEU A 157 -13.93 -9.43 3.07
CA LEU A 157 -12.93 -9.67 2.02
C LEU A 157 -13.23 -11.01 1.35
N GLN A 158 -13.59 -10.98 0.08
CA GLN A 158 -13.83 -12.18 -0.72
C GLN A 158 -12.66 -12.40 -1.67
N LEU A 159 -12.08 -13.60 -1.58
CA LEU A 159 -11.06 -14.08 -2.51
C LEU A 159 -11.73 -14.82 -3.65
N ASP A 160 -11.62 -14.26 -4.84
CA ASP A 160 -12.01 -14.92 -6.07
C ASP A 160 -10.76 -15.49 -6.75
N ALA A 161 -10.44 -16.74 -6.44
CA ALA A 161 -9.26 -17.42 -6.95
C ALA A 161 -9.28 -17.52 -8.49
N ALA A 162 -10.44 -17.75 -9.10
CA ALA A 162 -10.58 -17.83 -10.55
C ALA A 162 -10.27 -16.48 -11.22
N ARG A 163 -10.75 -15.39 -10.62
CA ARG A 163 -10.44 -14.02 -11.08
C ARG A 163 -8.97 -13.68 -10.92
N ILE A 164 -8.35 -14.07 -9.80
CA ILE A 164 -6.92 -13.87 -9.56
C ILE A 164 -6.11 -14.62 -10.63
N GLN A 165 -6.40 -15.90 -10.84
CA GLN A 165 -5.72 -16.72 -11.84
C GLN A 165 -5.89 -16.17 -13.27
N ALA A 166 -7.10 -15.76 -13.64
CA ALA A 166 -7.35 -15.12 -14.92
C ALA A 166 -6.55 -13.81 -15.12
N ARG A 167 -6.31 -13.07 -14.05
CA ARG A 167 -5.48 -11.87 -14.06
C ARG A 167 -4.01 -12.19 -14.27
N TYR A 168 -3.47 -13.17 -13.53
CA TYR A 168 -2.08 -13.61 -13.70
C TYR A 168 -1.81 -14.15 -15.11
N GLY A 169 -2.80 -14.71 -15.79
CA GLY A 169 -2.69 -15.19 -17.16
C GLY A 169 -2.72 -14.07 -18.24
N GLN A 170 -2.95 -12.81 -17.86
CA GLN A 170 -2.90 -11.70 -18.84
C GLN A 170 -1.46 -11.47 -19.28
N PRO A 171 -1.16 -11.35 -20.58
CA PRO A 171 0.22 -11.30 -21.07
C PRO A 171 1.07 -10.17 -20.50
N ASP A 172 0.48 -8.99 -20.29
CA ASP A 172 1.14 -7.83 -19.70
C ASP A 172 1.45 -8.04 -18.21
N ILE A 173 0.52 -8.62 -17.45
CA ILE A 173 0.72 -8.96 -16.05
C ILE A 173 1.75 -10.08 -15.91
N ALA A 174 1.63 -11.15 -16.69
CA ALA A 174 2.59 -12.25 -16.68
C ALA A 174 4.02 -11.78 -17.03
N ALA A 175 4.16 -10.88 -18.00
CA ALA A 175 5.45 -10.29 -18.33
C ALA A 175 6.01 -9.42 -17.20
N ALA A 176 5.17 -8.63 -16.53
CA ALA A 176 5.57 -7.81 -15.40
C ALA A 176 6.03 -8.67 -14.20
N LEU A 177 5.29 -9.74 -13.86
CA LEU A 177 5.64 -10.67 -12.80
C LEU A 177 6.96 -11.39 -13.11
N LYS A 178 7.12 -11.90 -14.34
CA LYS A 178 8.38 -12.52 -14.77
C LYS A 178 9.57 -11.57 -14.67
N ALA A 179 9.38 -10.29 -14.96
CA ALA A 179 10.46 -9.29 -14.88
C ALA A 179 10.96 -9.07 -13.44
N VAL A 180 10.15 -9.38 -12.43
CA VAL A 180 10.51 -9.29 -10.99
C VAL A 180 10.72 -10.66 -10.35
N GLY A 181 10.79 -11.73 -11.14
CA GLY A 181 11.15 -13.06 -10.65
C GLY A 181 9.99 -13.89 -10.06
N VAL A 182 8.75 -13.52 -10.38
CA VAL A 182 7.52 -14.21 -9.95
C VAL A 182 6.93 -15.03 -11.10
#